data_ebc32f042bb95a7d7f6ecd4231dd0099
#
_entry.id   ebc32f042bb95a7d7f6ecd4231dd0099
#
_cell.length_a   1.000
_cell.length_b   1.000
_cell.length_c   1.000
_cell.angle_alpha   90.00
_cell.angle_beta   90.00
_cell.angle_gamma   90.00
#
_symmetry.space_group_name_H-M   'P 1'
#
loop_
_entity.id
_entity.type
_entity.pdbx_description
1 polymer ?
#
loop_
_entity_poly.entity_id
_entity_poly.type
_entity_poly.pdbx_seq_one_letter_code
_entity_poly.pdbx_strand_id
1 'polypeptide(L)'
;MRGRLTRRAGQRGLTLLELVIAILVLSLGSLAALRATDQSRRAIGGEEPRLLARIAARNRAEELQLYGGRGPALPAEVELAGQAIAIDTGMQATAGGLLRATVTARAASGEGAALTVYLRPGGLQ
;
A
#
# COMPACT_ATOMS: atom_id res chain seq x y z
N MET A 1 7.95 -17.34 -73.91
CA MET A 1 8.41 -16.49 -72.78
C MET A 1 7.48 -15.28 -72.65
N ARG A 2 6.34 -15.40 -72.04
CA ARG A 2 5.46 -14.27 -71.72
C ARG A 2 4.74 -14.58 -70.45
N GLY A 3 4.96 -13.77 -69.41
CA GLY A 3 4.12 -13.83 -68.24
C GLY A 3 4.85 -13.80 -66.91
N ARG A 4 5.37 -12.64 -66.51
CA ARG A 4 5.70 -12.37 -65.08
C ARG A 4 5.96 -10.89 -64.86
N LEU A 5 4.97 -10.03 -64.99
CA LEU A 5 5.13 -8.63 -64.55
C LEU A 5 3.85 -7.95 -64.01
N THR A 6 2.91 -8.67 -63.41
CA THR A 6 1.70 -8.04 -62.89
C THR A 6 1.36 -8.35 -61.44
N ARG A 7 2.34 -8.63 -60.56
CA ARG A 7 2.06 -8.94 -59.18
C ARG A 7 2.69 -8.01 -58.11
N ARG A 8 3.24 -6.89 -58.50
CA ARG A 8 3.93 -6.02 -57.51
C ARG A 8 3.19 -4.76 -57.10
N ALA A 9 2.10 -4.36 -57.77
CA ALA A 9 1.39 -3.14 -57.40
C ALA A 9 0.42 -3.32 -56.22
N GLY A 10 -0.12 -4.52 -56.01
CA GLY A 10 -1.05 -4.79 -54.92
C GLY A 10 -0.39 -4.99 -53.55
N GLN A 11 0.90 -5.30 -53.49
CA GLN A 11 1.61 -5.55 -52.23
C GLN A 11 2.06 -4.26 -51.53
N ARG A 12 2.24 -3.15 -52.21
CA ARG A 12 2.67 -1.88 -51.61
C ARG A 12 1.55 -1.20 -50.85
N GLY A 13 0.30 -1.28 -51.26
CA GLY A 13 -0.84 -0.73 -50.53
C GLY A 13 -1.18 -1.51 -49.27
N LEU A 14 -1.05 -2.85 -49.30
CA LEU A 14 -1.23 -3.72 -48.15
C LEU A 14 -0.14 -3.52 -47.09
N THR A 15 1.11 -3.34 -47.49
CA THR A 15 2.24 -3.09 -46.59
C THR A 15 2.13 -1.75 -45.86
N LEU A 16 1.60 -0.70 -46.52
CA LEU A 16 1.36 0.61 -45.89
C LEU A 16 0.27 0.52 -44.81
N LEU A 17 -0.84 -0.12 -45.09
CA LEU A 17 -1.92 -0.35 -44.14
C LEU A 17 -1.45 -1.22 -42.98
N GLU A 18 -0.70 -2.27 -43.26
CA GLU A 18 -0.11 -3.14 -42.25
C GLU A 18 0.86 -2.38 -41.34
N LEU A 19 1.69 -1.49 -41.87
CA LEU A 19 2.57 -0.65 -41.08
C LEU A 19 1.80 0.31 -40.17
N VAL A 20 0.75 0.95 -40.65
CA VAL A 20 -0.09 1.84 -39.87
C VAL A 20 -0.77 1.08 -38.74
N ILE A 21 -1.32 -0.10 -39.00
CA ILE A 21 -1.92 -0.95 -37.99
C ILE A 21 -0.89 -1.41 -36.96
N ALA A 22 0.30 -1.81 -37.41
CA ALA A 22 1.37 -2.22 -36.51
C ALA A 22 1.81 -1.08 -35.57
N ILE A 23 1.95 0.14 -36.09
CA ILE A 23 2.26 1.32 -35.27
C ILE A 23 1.14 1.63 -34.27
N LEU A 24 -0.12 1.52 -34.69
CA LEU A 24 -1.28 1.72 -33.82
C LEU A 24 -1.30 0.71 -32.66
N VAL A 25 -1.13 -0.56 -32.97
CA VAL A 25 -1.10 -1.65 -31.96
C VAL A 25 0.08 -1.46 -31.01
N LEU A 26 1.26 -1.13 -31.53
CA LEU A 26 2.46 -0.87 -30.73
C LEU A 26 2.25 0.33 -29.79
N SER A 27 1.64 1.40 -30.29
CA SER A 27 1.34 2.61 -29.50
C SER A 27 0.37 2.32 -28.38
N LEU A 28 -0.71 1.59 -28.65
CA LEU A 28 -1.69 1.16 -27.64
C LEU A 28 -1.04 0.22 -26.58
N GLY A 29 -0.24 -0.73 -27.03
CA GLY A 29 0.49 -1.65 -26.16
C GLY A 29 1.48 -0.92 -25.26
N SER A 30 2.21 0.04 -25.77
CA SER A 30 3.16 0.86 -25.01
C SER A 30 2.44 1.70 -23.95
N LEU A 31 1.30 2.31 -24.31
CA LEU A 31 0.50 3.09 -23.35
C LEU A 31 -0.08 2.22 -22.24
N ALA A 32 -0.55 1.02 -22.57
CA ALA A 32 -1.04 0.06 -21.59
C ALA A 32 0.07 -0.40 -20.64
N ALA A 33 1.27 -0.66 -21.14
CA ALA A 33 2.43 -1.04 -20.34
C ALA A 33 2.86 0.08 -19.37
N LEU A 34 2.87 1.33 -19.83
CA LEU A 34 3.16 2.49 -18.98
C LEU A 34 2.15 2.64 -17.83
N ARG A 35 0.86 2.51 -18.14
CA ARG A 35 -0.20 2.56 -17.11
C ARG A 35 -0.09 1.44 -16.10
N ALA A 36 0.22 0.22 -16.52
CA ALA A 36 0.45 -0.91 -15.62
C ALA A 36 1.62 -0.67 -14.69
N THR A 37 2.72 -0.08 -15.19
CA THR A 37 3.89 0.27 -14.38
C THR A 37 3.58 1.35 -13.35
N ASP A 38 2.83 2.40 -13.72
CA ASP A 38 2.42 3.45 -12.80
C ASP A 38 1.50 2.94 -11.70
N GLN A 39 0.59 2.02 -12.04
CA GLN A 39 -0.30 1.39 -11.07
C GLN A 39 0.49 0.50 -10.08
N SER A 40 1.48 -0.23 -10.56
CA SER A 40 2.38 -1.03 -9.72
C SER A 40 3.18 -0.16 -8.76
N ARG A 41 3.73 0.96 -9.24
CA ARG A 41 4.47 1.91 -8.39
C ARG A 41 3.61 2.51 -7.29
N ARG A 42 2.35 2.86 -7.58
CA ARG A 42 1.40 3.39 -6.58
C ARG A 42 1.02 2.32 -5.55
N ALA A 43 0.83 1.07 -5.97
CA ALA A 43 0.55 -0.03 -5.07
C ALA A 43 1.72 -0.29 -4.10
N ILE A 44 2.96 -0.32 -4.59
CA ILE A 44 4.17 -0.52 -3.79
C ILE A 44 4.43 0.69 -2.88
N GLY A 45 4.23 1.92 -3.37
CA GLY A 45 4.47 3.15 -2.59
C GLY A 45 3.59 3.29 -1.34
N GLY A 46 2.41 2.68 -1.30
CA GLY A 46 1.53 2.68 -0.13
C GLY A 46 1.75 1.51 0.84
N GLU A 47 2.49 0.48 0.44
CA GLU A 47 2.71 -0.70 1.28
C GLU A 47 3.71 -0.43 2.42
N GLU A 48 4.78 0.30 2.15
CA GLU A 48 5.80 0.62 3.18
C GLU A 48 5.22 1.47 4.32
N PRO A 49 4.55 2.62 4.12
CA PRO A 49 3.94 3.39 5.20
C PRO A 49 2.89 2.59 5.97
N ARG A 50 2.12 1.75 5.30
CA ARG A 50 1.12 0.88 5.93
C ARG A 50 1.78 -0.18 6.81
N LEU A 51 2.88 -0.77 6.36
CA LEU A 51 3.65 -1.72 7.15
C LEU A 51 4.24 -1.05 8.39
N LEU A 52 4.84 0.13 8.26
CA LEU A 52 5.40 0.88 9.40
C LEU A 52 4.31 1.27 10.40
N ALA A 53 3.14 1.71 9.94
CA ALA A 53 1.99 1.99 10.81
C ALA A 53 1.54 0.73 11.56
N ARG A 54 1.53 -0.44 10.91
CA ARG A 54 1.20 -1.72 11.56
C ARG A 54 2.22 -2.10 12.62
N ILE A 55 3.50 -1.93 12.35
CA ILE A 55 4.58 -2.17 13.32
C ILE A 55 4.42 -1.23 14.52
N ALA A 56 4.19 0.07 14.29
CA ALA A 56 3.98 1.05 15.34
C ALA A 56 2.77 0.70 16.23
N ALA A 57 1.65 0.33 15.62
CA ALA A 57 0.45 -0.07 16.36
C ALA A 57 0.71 -1.33 17.20
N ARG A 58 1.43 -2.30 16.68
CA ARG A 58 1.77 -3.52 17.38
C ARG A 58 2.71 -3.26 18.57
N ASN A 59 3.76 -2.50 18.35
CA ASN A 59 4.70 -2.12 19.42
C ASN A 59 3.96 -1.41 20.56
N ARG A 60 3.06 -0.47 20.24
CA ARG A 60 2.23 0.22 21.22
C ARG A 60 1.31 -0.75 21.97
N ALA A 61 0.72 -1.71 21.31
CA ALA A 61 -0.13 -2.71 21.94
C ALA A 61 0.67 -3.58 22.93
N GLU A 62 1.90 -3.96 22.57
CA GLU A 62 2.81 -4.71 23.44
C GLU A 62 3.25 -3.87 24.67
N GLU A 63 3.57 -2.59 24.47
CA GLU A 63 3.86 -1.66 25.57
C GLU A 63 2.67 -1.53 26.54
N LEU A 64 1.46 -1.41 26.01
CA LEU A 64 0.26 -1.35 26.84
C LEU A 64 0.01 -2.65 27.64
N GLN A 65 0.34 -3.81 27.08
CA GLN A 65 0.26 -5.09 27.79
C GLN A 65 1.24 -5.17 28.93
N LEU A 66 2.46 -4.64 28.75
CA LEU A 66 3.48 -4.59 29.79
C LEU A 66 3.09 -3.67 30.96
N TYR A 67 2.56 -2.49 30.66
CA TYR A 67 2.25 -1.47 31.66
C TYR A 67 0.80 -1.54 32.18
N GLY A 68 -0.07 -2.30 31.56
CA GLY A 68 -1.43 -2.54 32.03
C GLY A 68 -2.32 -1.30 32.14
N GLY A 69 -2.12 -0.31 31.30
CA GLY A 69 -2.89 0.93 31.30
C GLY A 69 -2.53 1.93 32.41
N ARG A 70 -1.57 1.63 33.25
CA ARG A 70 -1.04 2.48 34.34
C ARG A 70 0.40 2.94 34.09
N GLY A 71 0.94 2.66 32.90
CA GLY A 71 2.28 3.02 32.52
C GLY A 71 2.49 4.53 32.32
N PRO A 72 3.76 4.95 32.10
CA PRO A 72 4.05 6.33 31.75
C PRO A 72 3.31 6.75 30.49
N ALA A 73 3.08 8.06 30.36
CA ALA A 73 2.50 8.59 29.11
C ALA A 73 3.43 8.24 27.94
N LEU A 74 2.94 7.40 27.04
CA LEU A 74 3.68 6.98 25.86
C LEU A 74 3.56 8.06 24.78
N PRO A 75 4.61 8.31 24.00
CA PRO A 75 4.59 9.37 22.98
C PRO A 75 3.49 9.13 21.95
N ALA A 76 2.80 10.20 21.55
CA ALA A 76 1.74 10.16 20.53
C ALA A 76 2.30 10.04 19.10
N GLU A 77 3.61 10.16 18.94
CA GLU A 77 4.29 10.04 17.65
C GLU A 77 5.59 9.27 17.84
N VAL A 78 5.89 8.40 16.90
CA VAL A 78 7.14 7.65 16.84
C VAL A 78 7.75 7.75 15.46
N GLU A 79 9.08 7.71 15.39
CA GLU A 79 9.79 7.67 14.12
C GLU A 79 10.21 6.24 13.80
N LEU A 80 9.83 5.73 12.64
CA LEU A 80 10.22 4.43 12.13
C LEU A 80 10.73 4.57 10.70
N ALA A 81 11.94 4.08 10.44
CA ALA A 81 12.59 4.16 9.13
C ALA A 81 12.59 5.59 8.54
N GLY A 82 12.79 6.63 9.38
CA GLY A 82 12.79 8.03 8.96
C GLY A 82 11.39 8.59 8.66
N GLN A 83 10.32 7.87 9.01
CA GLN A 83 8.94 8.33 8.84
C GLN A 83 8.27 8.54 10.20
N ALA A 84 7.63 9.69 10.37
CA ALA A 84 6.82 9.99 11.54
C ALA A 84 5.47 9.25 11.46
N ILE A 85 5.16 8.48 12.51
CA ILE A 85 3.91 7.73 12.65
C ILE A 85 3.17 8.28 13.88
N ALA A 86 2.01 8.88 13.64
CA ALA A 86 1.12 9.31 14.71
C ALA A 86 0.40 8.09 15.31
N ILE A 87 0.34 8.01 16.65
CA ILE A 87 -0.32 6.91 17.37
C ILE A 87 -1.37 7.50 18.31
N ASP A 88 -2.60 7.03 18.14
CA ASP A 88 -3.70 7.30 19.05
C ASP A 88 -4.11 6.02 19.77
N THR A 89 -4.45 6.15 21.05
CA THR A 89 -4.85 5.02 21.90
C THR A 89 -6.12 5.36 22.66
N GLY A 90 -7.20 4.71 22.30
CA GLY A 90 -8.48 4.76 23.03
C GLY A 90 -8.59 3.60 23.99
N MET A 91 -8.98 3.87 25.25
CA MET A 91 -9.21 2.83 26.26
C MET A 91 -10.67 2.82 26.71
N GLN A 92 -11.23 1.63 26.83
CA GLN A 92 -12.61 1.39 27.31
C GLN A 92 -12.63 0.23 28.30
N ALA A 93 -13.30 0.43 29.44
CA ALA A 93 -13.60 -0.67 30.36
C ALA A 93 -14.65 -1.61 29.75
N THR A 94 -14.48 -2.91 29.89
CA THR A 94 -15.44 -3.93 29.48
C THR A 94 -16.23 -4.46 30.68
N ALA A 95 -17.43 -5.01 30.43
CA ALA A 95 -18.25 -5.63 31.46
C ALA A 95 -17.55 -6.80 32.19
N GLY A 96 -16.55 -7.44 31.56
CA GLY A 96 -15.78 -8.53 32.16
C GLY A 96 -14.55 -8.07 32.97
N GLY A 97 -14.43 -6.78 33.29
CA GLY A 97 -13.31 -6.26 34.08
C GLY A 97 -12.00 -6.11 33.33
N LEU A 98 -11.99 -6.28 32.02
CA LEU A 98 -10.84 -6.03 31.16
C LEU A 98 -10.90 -4.59 30.60
N LEU A 99 -9.75 -4.06 30.24
CA LEU A 99 -9.63 -2.83 29.45
C LEU A 99 -9.47 -3.19 27.99
N ARG A 100 -10.35 -2.67 27.15
CA ARG A 100 -10.18 -2.75 25.69
C ARG A 100 -9.39 -1.51 25.24
N ALA A 101 -8.21 -1.73 24.71
CA ALA A 101 -7.38 -0.68 24.11
C ALA A 101 -7.44 -0.80 22.59
N THR A 102 -7.82 0.29 21.93
CA THR A 102 -7.76 0.41 20.46
C THR A 102 -6.61 1.34 20.12
N VAL A 103 -5.61 0.80 19.44
CA VAL A 103 -4.45 1.53 18.97
C VAL A 103 -4.60 1.81 17.49
N THR A 104 -4.53 3.07 17.12
CA THR A 104 -4.53 3.49 15.71
C THR A 104 -3.21 4.17 15.40
N ALA A 105 -2.49 3.69 14.40
CA ALA A 105 -1.27 4.31 13.92
C ALA A 105 -1.46 4.81 12.49
N ARG A 106 -0.94 5.99 12.20
CA ARG A 106 -1.10 6.65 10.89
C ARG A 106 0.18 7.30 10.43
N ALA A 107 0.62 6.98 9.23
CA ALA A 107 1.73 7.65 8.57
C ALA A 107 1.31 9.04 8.06
N ALA A 108 2.28 9.92 7.84
CA ALA A 108 2.05 11.27 7.32
C ALA A 108 1.38 11.27 5.93
N SER A 109 1.60 10.22 5.13
CA SER A 109 0.97 10.00 3.82
C SER A 109 -0.51 9.58 3.90
N GLY A 110 -1.02 9.27 5.10
CA GLY A 110 -2.42 8.95 5.37
C GLY A 110 -2.71 7.46 5.56
N GLU A 111 -1.80 6.57 5.15
CA GLU A 111 -1.92 5.13 5.37
C GLU A 111 -1.84 4.82 6.86
N GLY A 112 -2.66 3.88 7.31
CA GLY A 112 -2.72 3.56 8.71
C GLY A 112 -3.04 2.10 9.00
N ALA A 113 -2.93 1.76 10.28
CA ALA A 113 -3.32 0.47 10.83
C ALA A 113 -4.01 0.68 12.18
N ALA A 114 -4.96 -0.18 12.49
CA ALA A 114 -5.62 -0.21 13.79
C ALA A 114 -5.53 -1.62 14.37
N LEU A 115 -5.35 -1.69 15.70
CA LEU A 115 -5.25 -2.93 16.45
C LEU A 115 -6.02 -2.79 17.75
N THR A 116 -6.80 -3.81 18.12
CA THR A 116 -7.51 -3.86 19.40
C THR A 116 -6.90 -4.95 20.26
N VAL A 117 -6.58 -4.61 21.51
CA VAL A 117 -6.06 -5.54 22.52
C VAL A 117 -6.86 -5.43 23.81
N TYR A 118 -6.90 -6.52 24.55
CA TYR A 118 -7.54 -6.57 25.87
C TYR A 118 -6.46 -6.67 26.94
N LEU A 119 -6.53 -5.75 27.89
CA LEU A 119 -5.55 -5.61 28.97
C LEU A 119 -6.19 -5.99 30.30
N ARG A 120 -5.41 -6.58 31.21
CA ARG A 120 -5.81 -6.74 32.60
C ARG A 120 -5.57 -5.41 33.32
N PRO A 121 -6.51 -4.94 34.17
CA PRO A 121 -6.26 -3.78 35.01
C PRO A 121 -5.13 -4.13 36.00
N GLY A 122 -3.95 -3.53 35.84
CA GLY A 122 -2.85 -3.74 36.78
C GLY A 122 -1.52 -4.22 36.21
N GLY A 123 -1.44 -4.53 34.92
CA GLY A 123 -0.21 -5.00 34.30
C GLY A 123 0.19 -6.43 34.66
N LEU A 124 1.31 -6.87 34.06
CA LEU A 124 2.00 -8.10 34.49
C LEU A 124 2.76 -7.78 35.78
N GLN A 125 2.33 -8.37 36.90
CA GLN A 125 3.11 -8.41 38.14
C GLN A 125 4.15 -9.51 38.04
#